data_15cb7222f70fd10c3a6a712ca158d9a9
#
_entry.id   15cb7222f70fd10c3a6a712ca158d9a9
#
_cell.length_a   1.000
_cell.length_b   1.000
_cell.length_c   1.000
_cell.angle_alpha   90.00
_cell.angle_beta   90.00
_cell.angle_gamma   90.00
#
_symmetry.space_group_name_H-M   'P 1'
#
loop_
_entity.id
_entity.type
_entity.pdbx_description
1 polymer ?
#
loop_
_entity_poly.entity_id
_entity_poly.type
_entity_poly.pdbx_seq_one_letter_code
_entity_poly.pdbx_strand_id
1 'polypeptide(L)'
;ARRIAKAGVECDQVPPTKFFDKLFDKLVWKKVRARFGGNIRFCMSGAAALSPDVAEFIQMVGFSCYEGYGLTETAPLVAANGWAGPGKSRLRTVGLVANGVKVTIDTDAWDDPDRADEGEIIVHGPNVMKGYWNNEAATNEVIIEPGVFRTGDLGKLDKDGYLSIPGRVKSQFKLENGKYVSPAPLEENLKLSPLVEQAVLDGRNMKNTYLIVHPNMEAMKAAMQDAGVDVSGSDADICASQTTRDWLLGELKAKNMTAPAWKGYEVATSIILDPVEWSTDNDMMTPSLKVKLRNLLSHHEAEIAKIQG
;
A
#
# COMPACT_ATOMS: atom_id res chain seq x y z
N ALA A 1 20.58 2.98 -12.91
CA ALA A 1 19.47 3.12 -11.94
C ALA A 1 18.99 1.73 -11.45
N ARG A 2 18.43 0.86 -12.27
CA ARG A 2 17.99 -0.51 -11.87
C ARG A 2 19.06 -1.39 -11.21
N ARG A 3 20.38 -1.14 -11.44
CA ARG A 3 21.47 -1.87 -10.78
C ARG A 3 21.72 -1.47 -9.34
N ILE A 4 21.34 -0.26 -8.96
CA ILE A 4 21.53 0.28 -7.58
C ILE A 4 20.44 -0.28 -6.67
N ALA A 5 19.20 -0.31 -7.14
CA ALA A 5 18.06 -0.86 -6.39
C ALA A 5 18.20 -2.36 -6.07
N LYS A 6 18.87 -3.14 -6.93
CA LYS A 6 19.10 -4.59 -6.70
C LYS A 6 20.13 -4.92 -5.61
N ALA A 7 20.90 -3.95 -5.14
CA ALA A 7 21.99 -4.19 -4.19
C ALA A 7 21.56 -4.14 -2.71
N GLY A 8 20.29 -3.87 -2.39
CA GLY A 8 19.81 -3.77 -1.00
C GLY A 8 20.55 -2.69 -0.20
N VAL A 9 21.00 -1.62 -0.86
CA VAL A 9 21.90 -0.63 -0.29
C VAL A 9 21.18 0.25 0.70
N GLU A 10 21.69 0.31 1.92
CA GLU A 10 21.43 1.39 2.87
C GLU A 10 21.80 2.71 2.17
N CYS A 11 20.82 3.53 1.80
CA CYS A 11 21.08 4.66 0.94
C CYS A 11 20.51 5.96 1.50
N ASP A 12 21.37 6.74 2.12
CA ASP A 12 21.14 8.17 2.32
C ASP A 12 21.67 9.03 1.17
N GLN A 13 22.38 8.43 0.23
CA GLN A 13 22.88 9.14 -0.96
C GLN A 13 22.91 8.19 -2.16
N VAL A 14 22.30 8.61 -3.24
CA VAL A 14 22.56 7.99 -4.54
C VAL A 14 24.06 8.15 -4.82
N PRO A 15 24.85 7.07 -4.90
CA PRO A 15 26.29 7.20 -5.12
C PRO A 15 26.53 7.96 -6.44
N PRO A 16 27.54 8.87 -6.47
CA PRO A 16 27.89 9.57 -7.70
C PRO A 16 28.39 8.56 -8.72
N THR A 17 27.56 8.29 -9.67
CA THR A 17 27.78 7.29 -10.71
C THR A 17 28.44 7.91 -11.94
N LYS A 18 28.77 7.08 -12.90
CA LYS A 18 29.56 7.33 -14.10
C LYS A 18 29.13 8.58 -14.89
N PHE A 19 29.99 9.08 -15.77
CA PHE A 19 29.80 10.28 -16.60
C PHE A 19 28.40 10.41 -17.22
N PHE A 20 27.80 9.33 -17.70
CA PHE A 20 26.46 9.31 -18.27
C PHE A 20 25.37 9.65 -17.24
N ASP A 21 25.52 9.26 -15.97
CA ASP A 21 24.53 9.55 -14.94
C ASP A 21 24.56 11.02 -14.57
N LYS A 22 25.72 11.66 -14.56
CA LYS A 22 25.84 13.12 -14.36
C LYS A 22 25.23 13.91 -15.49
N LEU A 23 25.38 13.42 -16.74
CA LEU A 23 24.77 14.05 -17.91
C LEU A 23 23.25 13.90 -17.87
N PHE A 24 22.76 12.70 -17.56
CA PHE A 24 21.34 12.42 -17.43
C PHE A 24 20.70 13.20 -16.28
N ASP A 25 21.38 13.29 -15.14
CA ASP A 25 20.95 14.14 -14.00
C ASP A 25 20.78 15.59 -14.44
N LYS A 26 21.76 16.15 -15.14
CA LYS A 26 21.70 17.55 -15.62
C LYS A 26 20.58 17.78 -16.64
N LEU A 27 20.32 16.84 -17.52
CA LEU A 27 19.36 16.99 -18.61
C LEU A 27 17.93 16.67 -18.20
N VAL A 28 17.73 15.74 -17.29
CA VAL A 28 16.42 15.20 -16.90
C VAL A 28 16.10 15.50 -15.44
N TRP A 29 16.82 14.87 -14.51
CA TRP A 29 16.46 14.92 -13.10
C TRP A 29 16.53 16.32 -12.49
N LYS A 30 17.50 17.13 -12.88
CA LYS A 30 17.57 18.54 -12.46
C LYS A 30 16.33 19.33 -12.90
N LYS A 31 15.78 19.07 -14.08
CA LYS A 31 14.54 19.73 -14.54
C LYS A 31 13.33 19.24 -13.76
N VAL A 32 13.27 17.95 -13.44
CA VAL A 32 12.21 17.38 -12.58
C VAL A 32 12.27 18.02 -11.19
N ARG A 33 13.45 18.01 -10.55
CA ARG A 33 13.63 18.63 -9.23
C ARG A 33 13.31 20.14 -9.23
N ALA A 34 13.60 20.83 -10.31
CA ALA A 34 13.29 22.27 -10.44
C ALA A 34 11.77 22.54 -10.41
N ARG A 35 10.94 21.63 -10.91
CA ARG A 35 9.47 21.75 -10.81
C ARG A 35 8.96 21.68 -9.35
N PHE A 36 9.74 21.09 -8.46
CA PHE A 36 9.50 21.10 -7.02
C PHE A 36 10.25 22.22 -6.28
N GLY A 37 10.64 23.28 -7.00
CA GLY A 37 11.34 24.44 -6.44
C GLY A 37 12.86 24.28 -6.30
N GLY A 38 13.43 23.09 -6.56
CA GLY A 38 14.88 22.82 -6.55
C GLY A 38 15.56 22.78 -5.18
N ASN A 39 14.84 23.09 -4.08
CA ASN A 39 15.38 23.25 -2.74
C ASN A 39 14.93 22.15 -1.74
N ILE A 40 14.13 21.19 -2.18
CA ILE A 40 13.72 20.06 -1.32
C ILE A 40 14.96 19.25 -0.95
N ARG A 41 15.18 19.08 0.35
CA ARG A 41 16.30 18.31 0.92
C ARG A 41 15.87 16.86 1.20
N PHE A 42 14.66 16.68 1.71
CA PHE A 42 14.03 15.37 1.94
C PHE A 42 12.50 15.52 1.92
N CYS A 43 11.83 14.41 1.77
CA CYS A 43 10.39 14.28 1.97
C CYS A 43 10.12 13.13 2.95
N MET A 44 8.96 13.16 3.61
CA MET A 44 8.49 12.07 4.47
C MET A 44 7.19 11.53 3.92
N SER A 45 7.08 10.21 3.93
CA SER A 45 5.85 9.47 3.64
C SER A 45 5.38 8.76 4.91
N GLY A 46 4.09 8.82 5.18
CA GLY A 46 3.47 8.17 6.34
C GLY A 46 1.97 8.07 6.20
N ALA A 47 1.30 7.50 7.19
CA ALA A 47 -0.13 7.23 7.24
C ALA A 47 -0.67 6.16 6.27
N ALA A 48 0.06 5.85 5.19
CA ALA A 48 -0.22 4.74 4.27
C ALA A 48 1.10 4.12 3.80
N ALA A 49 1.03 2.89 3.31
CA ALA A 49 2.19 2.23 2.72
C ALA A 49 2.63 2.97 1.44
N LEU A 50 3.93 3.22 1.32
CA LEU A 50 4.51 3.75 0.09
C LEU A 50 4.88 2.58 -0.82
N SER A 51 4.44 2.63 -2.07
CA SER A 51 4.88 1.64 -3.06
C SER A 51 6.41 1.64 -3.17
N PRO A 52 7.07 0.47 -3.07
CA PRO A 52 8.52 0.37 -3.23
C PRO A 52 9.03 0.96 -4.56
N ASP A 53 8.27 0.79 -5.65
CA ASP A 53 8.63 1.31 -6.97
C ASP A 53 8.60 2.84 -6.99
N VAL A 54 7.62 3.45 -6.30
CA VAL A 54 7.55 4.92 -6.14
C VAL A 54 8.70 5.41 -5.26
N ALA A 55 8.99 4.74 -4.16
CA ALA A 55 10.11 5.09 -3.28
C ALA A 55 11.45 5.03 -4.04
N GLU A 56 11.69 3.96 -4.81
CA GLU A 56 12.87 3.82 -5.67
C GLU A 56 12.93 4.92 -6.74
N PHE A 57 11.80 5.24 -7.38
CA PHE A 57 11.73 6.33 -8.37
C PHE A 57 12.06 7.69 -7.76
N ILE A 58 11.49 8.02 -6.60
CA ILE A 58 11.77 9.28 -5.89
C ILE A 58 13.26 9.39 -5.56
N GLN A 59 13.88 8.30 -5.10
CA GLN A 59 15.33 8.27 -4.86
C GLN A 59 16.15 8.40 -6.14
N MET A 60 15.72 7.80 -7.26
CA MET A 60 16.38 7.96 -8.56
C MET A 60 16.33 9.41 -9.05
N VAL A 61 15.24 10.13 -8.77
CA VAL A 61 15.13 11.58 -9.06
C VAL A 61 16.11 12.41 -8.21
N GLY A 62 16.58 11.85 -7.09
CA GLY A 62 17.53 12.47 -6.18
C GLY A 62 16.88 13.16 -4.98
N PHE A 63 15.65 12.78 -4.62
CA PHE A 63 15.05 13.14 -3.35
C PHE A 63 15.28 12.04 -2.33
N SER A 64 15.72 12.40 -1.11
CA SER A 64 15.67 11.50 0.03
C SER A 64 14.22 11.39 0.50
N CYS A 65 13.60 10.23 0.33
CA CYS A 65 12.25 9.94 0.83
C CYS A 65 12.36 8.99 2.03
N TYR A 66 11.86 9.43 3.18
CA TYR A 66 11.86 8.65 4.41
C TYR A 66 10.44 8.21 4.74
N GLU A 67 10.26 6.92 4.93
CA GLU A 67 9.01 6.39 5.46
C GLU A 67 9.02 6.45 6.97
N GLY A 68 7.85 6.78 7.55
CA GLY A 68 7.61 6.77 8.98
C GLY A 68 6.31 6.08 9.34
N TYR A 69 6.29 5.44 10.50
CA TYR A 69 5.13 4.77 11.03
C TYR A 69 4.76 5.32 12.40
N GLY A 70 3.47 5.45 12.57
CA GLY A 70 2.86 5.82 13.83
C GLY A 70 1.36 6.02 13.70
N LEU A 71 0.73 6.21 14.84
CA LEU A 71 -0.71 6.36 15.00
C LEU A 71 -0.99 7.56 15.90
N THR A 72 -2.19 8.09 15.85
CA THR A 72 -2.65 9.11 16.79
C THR A 72 -2.49 8.62 18.24
N GLU A 73 -2.75 7.34 18.45
CA GLU A 73 -2.62 6.61 19.70
C GLU A 73 -1.19 6.51 20.23
N THR A 74 -0.19 6.83 19.40
CA THR A 74 1.24 6.78 19.76
C THR A 74 1.95 8.13 19.64
N ALA A 75 1.26 9.24 19.58
CA ALA A 75 1.67 10.65 19.68
C ALA A 75 2.83 11.15 18.78
N PRO A 76 2.87 10.98 17.48
CA PRO A 76 2.36 9.89 16.64
C PRO A 76 3.43 8.84 16.33
N LEU A 77 4.74 9.08 16.63
CA LEU A 77 5.87 8.34 16.05
C LEU A 77 6.17 7.03 16.79
N VAL A 78 6.26 5.94 16.03
CA VAL A 78 6.75 4.64 16.49
C VAL A 78 8.11 4.30 15.84
N ALA A 79 8.22 4.45 14.53
CA ALA A 79 9.44 4.16 13.77
C ALA A 79 9.59 5.12 12.58
N ALA A 80 10.82 5.40 12.17
CA ALA A 80 11.08 6.17 10.96
C ALA A 80 12.42 5.81 10.32
N ASN A 81 12.46 5.83 8.99
CA ASN A 81 13.68 5.84 8.23
C ASN A 81 14.44 7.17 8.45
N GLY A 82 15.77 7.12 8.45
CA GLY A 82 16.62 8.30 8.66
C GLY A 82 16.67 8.84 10.11
N TRP A 83 15.84 8.33 11.03
CA TRP A 83 15.77 8.77 12.41
C TRP A 83 17.10 8.65 13.16
N ALA A 84 17.80 7.56 12.97
CA ALA A 84 19.07 7.29 13.66
C ALA A 84 20.29 7.92 12.96
N GLY A 85 20.08 8.80 11.99
CA GLY A 85 21.12 9.52 11.26
C GLY A 85 21.34 9.04 9.82
N PRO A 86 22.31 9.69 9.13
CA PRO A 86 22.67 9.34 7.76
C PRO A 86 23.05 7.87 7.58
N GLY A 87 22.60 7.21 6.49
CA GLY A 87 22.84 5.80 6.23
C GLY A 87 21.94 4.83 7.01
N LYS A 88 21.02 5.35 7.81
CA LYS A 88 20.06 4.58 8.61
C LYS A 88 18.65 4.57 7.98
N SER A 89 18.60 4.29 6.68
CA SER A 89 17.38 4.18 5.93
C SER A 89 17.40 2.89 5.12
N ARG A 90 16.28 2.17 5.09
CA ARG A 90 16.12 0.92 4.34
C ARG A 90 14.77 0.93 3.62
N LEU A 91 14.81 0.83 2.30
CA LEU A 91 13.58 0.69 1.47
C LEU A 91 12.76 -0.52 1.90
N ARG A 92 11.45 -0.42 1.74
CA ARG A 92 10.48 -1.46 2.11
C ARG A 92 10.37 -1.67 3.62
N THR A 93 10.86 -0.73 4.41
CA THR A 93 10.69 -0.68 5.86
C THR A 93 10.26 0.72 6.26
N VAL A 94 9.60 0.83 7.39
CA VAL A 94 9.30 2.12 8.01
C VAL A 94 10.44 2.61 8.92
N GLY A 95 11.60 1.95 8.87
CA GLY A 95 12.80 2.36 9.56
C GLY A 95 12.99 1.74 10.94
N LEU A 96 13.89 2.36 11.71
CA LEU A 96 14.23 1.96 13.08
C LEU A 96 13.20 2.53 14.06
N VAL A 97 12.99 1.79 15.15
CA VAL A 97 12.11 2.23 16.25
C VAL A 97 12.66 3.49 16.91
N ALA A 98 11.80 4.44 17.21
CA ALA A 98 12.14 5.72 17.79
C ALA A 98 12.74 5.57 19.21
N ASN A 99 13.64 6.48 19.60
CA ASN A 99 14.24 6.46 20.95
C ASN A 99 13.17 6.57 22.03
N GLY A 100 13.27 5.72 23.05
CA GLY A 100 12.32 5.67 24.16
C GLY A 100 11.06 4.86 23.88
N VAL A 101 10.91 4.35 22.66
CA VAL A 101 9.85 3.42 22.26
C VAL A 101 10.44 2.02 22.11
N LYS A 102 9.67 1.00 22.51
CA LYS A 102 10.01 -0.41 22.23
C LYS A 102 8.87 -1.00 21.42
N VAL A 103 9.20 -1.83 20.43
CA VAL A 103 8.25 -2.61 19.65
C VAL A 103 8.50 -4.08 19.89
N THR A 104 7.43 -4.84 20.11
CA THR A 104 7.43 -6.31 20.09
C THR A 104 6.43 -6.80 19.05
N ILE A 105 6.65 -7.98 18.52
CA ILE A 105 5.79 -8.63 17.55
C ILE A 105 5.09 -9.80 18.24
N ASP A 106 3.76 -9.72 18.33
CA ASP A 106 2.90 -10.78 18.87
C ASP A 106 2.55 -11.76 17.76
N THR A 107 3.37 -12.79 17.59
CA THR A 107 3.19 -13.80 16.55
C THR A 107 2.03 -14.74 16.84
N ASP A 108 1.58 -14.84 18.10
CA ASP A 108 0.43 -15.69 18.46
C ASP A 108 -0.90 -15.10 17.94
N ALA A 109 -0.91 -13.80 17.67
CA ALA A 109 -2.05 -13.12 17.05
C ALA A 109 -2.18 -13.39 15.53
N TRP A 110 -1.23 -14.14 14.94
CA TRP A 110 -1.13 -14.36 13.51
C TRP A 110 -0.88 -15.83 13.18
N ASP A 111 -1.79 -16.46 12.42
CA ASP A 111 -1.75 -17.88 12.06
C ASP A 111 -1.50 -18.05 10.55
N ASP A 112 -0.33 -17.63 10.07
CA ASP A 112 0.13 -17.89 8.70
C ASP A 112 1.49 -18.59 8.73
N PRO A 113 1.57 -19.91 8.47
CA PRO A 113 2.83 -20.65 8.53
C PRO A 113 3.87 -20.20 7.49
N ASP A 114 3.44 -19.57 6.40
CA ASP A 114 4.36 -19.02 5.39
C ASP A 114 5.00 -17.68 5.85
N ARG A 115 4.49 -17.09 6.93
CA ARG A 115 4.91 -15.80 7.51
C ARG A 115 5.00 -15.84 9.04
N ALA A 116 5.59 -16.91 9.56
CA ALA A 116 5.68 -17.18 11.00
C ALA A 116 6.50 -16.14 11.81
N ASP A 117 7.26 -15.27 11.15
CA ASP A 117 8.02 -14.19 11.74
C ASP A 117 7.27 -12.83 11.72
N GLU A 118 6.04 -12.82 11.23
CA GLU A 118 5.11 -11.70 11.26
C GLU A 118 4.12 -11.84 12.43
N GLY A 119 3.61 -10.73 12.92
CA GLY A 119 2.61 -10.71 13.99
C GLY A 119 2.10 -9.31 14.26
N GLU A 120 1.21 -9.18 15.23
CA GLU A 120 0.70 -7.86 15.62
C GLU A 120 1.81 -7.02 16.26
N ILE A 121 1.93 -5.77 15.81
CA ILE A 121 2.85 -4.80 16.41
C ILE A 121 2.29 -4.35 17.76
N ILE A 122 3.06 -4.58 18.83
CA ILE A 122 2.79 -4.06 20.16
C ILE A 122 3.78 -2.94 20.45
N VAL A 123 3.27 -1.75 20.77
CA VAL A 123 4.08 -0.57 21.09
C VAL A 123 4.15 -0.39 22.59
N HIS A 124 5.37 -0.23 23.12
CA HIS A 124 5.64 0.06 24.52
C HIS A 124 6.36 1.42 24.60
N GLY A 125 5.81 2.36 25.36
CA GLY A 125 6.48 3.64 25.54
C GLY A 125 5.62 4.75 26.13
N PRO A 126 6.25 5.86 26.51
CA PRO A 126 5.56 7.02 27.05
C PRO A 126 4.73 7.78 26.00
N ASN A 127 4.90 7.47 24.72
CA ASN A 127 4.15 8.02 23.61
C ASN A 127 2.77 7.37 23.42
N VAL A 128 2.48 6.27 24.13
CA VAL A 128 1.18 5.61 24.09
C VAL A 128 0.13 6.47 24.79
N MET A 129 -1.01 6.66 24.15
CA MET A 129 -2.17 7.40 24.68
C MET A 129 -2.70 6.81 25.98
N LYS A 130 -3.47 7.59 26.74
CA LYS A 130 -4.17 7.12 27.94
C LYS A 130 -5.40 6.28 27.63
N GLY A 131 -6.03 6.50 26.49
CA GLY A 131 -7.24 5.82 26.03
C GLY A 131 -8.10 6.67 25.12
N TYR A 132 -9.19 6.10 24.64
CA TYR A 132 -10.19 6.80 23.84
C TYR A 132 -11.16 7.57 24.73
N TRP A 133 -11.49 8.79 24.32
CA TRP A 133 -12.40 9.65 25.07
C TRP A 133 -13.79 9.03 25.18
N ASN A 134 -14.29 8.91 26.41
CA ASN A 134 -15.59 8.32 26.74
C ASN A 134 -15.87 6.94 26.10
N ASN A 135 -14.82 6.16 25.84
CA ASN A 135 -14.94 4.82 25.27
C ASN A 135 -13.98 3.83 25.96
N GLU A 136 -14.37 3.44 27.16
CA GLU A 136 -13.59 2.52 27.98
C GLU A 136 -13.51 1.11 27.36
N ALA A 137 -14.58 0.65 26.73
CA ALA A 137 -14.58 -0.66 26.06
C ALA A 137 -13.53 -0.74 24.95
N ALA A 138 -13.49 0.25 24.05
CA ALA A 138 -12.46 0.30 23.02
C ALA A 138 -11.04 0.53 23.59
N THR A 139 -10.92 1.26 24.71
CA THR A 139 -9.64 1.44 25.38
C THR A 139 -9.10 0.12 25.91
N ASN A 140 -9.93 -0.66 26.61
CA ASN A 140 -9.55 -1.95 27.20
C ASN A 140 -9.24 -3.02 26.13
N GLU A 141 -9.78 -2.87 24.91
CA GLU A 141 -9.45 -3.76 23.79
C GLU A 141 -7.99 -3.57 23.31
N VAL A 142 -7.47 -2.33 23.37
CA VAL A 142 -6.17 -1.99 22.75
C VAL A 142 -5.07 -1.66 23.73
N ILE A 143 -5.38 -1.19 24.94
CA ILE A 143 -4.40 -0.92 26.01
C ILE A 143 -4.28 -2.17 26.89
N ILE A 144 -3.14 -2.86 26.78
CA ILE A 144 -2.85 -4.09 27.55
C ILE A 144 -2.55 -3.70 29.00
N GLU A 145 -1.72 -2.68 29.19
CA GLU A 145 -1.36 -2.04 30.45
C GLU A 145 -0.90 -0.61 30.16
N PRO A 146 -0.77 0.26 31.16
CA PRO A 146 -0.32 1.64 30.95
C PRO A 146 1.00 1.71 30.16
N GLY A 147 0.96 2.37 29.00
CA GLY A 147 2.09 2.48 28.09
C GLY A 147 2.32 1.31 27.15
N VAL A 148 1.40 0.33 27.09
CA VAL A 148 1.47 -0.83 26.18
C VAL A 148 0.21 -0.91 25.31
N PHE A 149 0.39 -0.81 24.00
CA PHE A 149 -0.69 -0.63 23.05
C PHE A 149 -0.65 -1.65 21.90
N ARG A 150 -1.80 -2.29 21.65
CA ARG A 150 -2.06 -3.13 20.47
C ARG A 150 -2.41 -2.25 19.28
N THR A 151 -1.62 -2.30 18.22
CA THR A 151 -1.83 -1.40 17.08
C THR A 151 -2.87 -1.91 16.08
N GLY A 152 -3.11 -3.21 16.04
CA GLY A 152 -3.88 -3.87 15.00
C GLY A 152 -3.15 -3.91 13.66
N ASP A 153 -1.91 -3.43 13.59
CA ASP A 153 -1.07 -3.49 12.39
C ASP A 153 -0.17 -4.73 12.46
N LEU A 154 -0.03 -5.41 11.32
CA LEU A 154 0.87 -6.55 11.18
C LEU A 154 2.29 -6.03 10.91
N GLY A 155 3.27 -6.61 11.56
CA GLY A 155 4.65 -6.18 11.42
C GLY A 155 5.67 -7.28 11.59
N LYS A 156 6.90 -6.93 11.25
CA LYS A 156 8.09 -7.76 11.36
C LYS A 156 9.30 -6.90 11.66
N LEU A 157 10.11 -7.32 12.61
CA LEU A 157 11.43 -6.73 12.85
C LEU A 157 12.49 -7.62 12.20
N ASP A 158 13.36 -7.02 11.39
CA ASP A 158 14.53 -7.75 10.91
C ASP A 158 15.65 -7.81 11.96
N LYS A 159 16.70 -8.56 11.64
CA LYS A 159 17.86 -8.75 12.54
C LYS A 159 18.59 -7.45 12.92
N ASP A 160 18.44 -6.40 12.12
CA ASP A 160 19.08 -5.09 12.33
C ASP A 160 18.11 -4.11 13.02
N GLY A 161 16.89 -4.53 13.34
CA GLY A 161 15.86 -3.76 14.05
C GLY A 161 15.01 -2.86 13.16
N TYR A 162 15.04 -3.03 11.84
CA TYR A 162 14.13 -2.32 10.94
C TYR A 162 12.75 -2.95 10.95
N LEU A 163 11.72 -2.10 11.08
CA LEU A 163 10.33 -2.50 11.10
C LEU A 163 9.73 -2.47 9.69
N SER A 164 9.10 -3.55 9.28
CA SER A 164 8.28 -3.66 8.07
C SER A 164 6.81 -3.85 8.44
N ILE A 165 5.90 -3.27 7.66
CA ILE A 165 4.45 -3.33 7.89
C ILE A 165 3.77 -3.83 6.62
N PRO A 166 3.49 -5.14 6.52
CA PRO A 166 2.80 -5.72 5.36
C PRO A 166 1.30 -5.38 5.31
N GLY A 167 0.71 -4.89 6.40
CA GLY A 167 -0.70 -4.50 6.42
C GLY A 167 -1.29 -4.43 7.82
N ARG A 168 -2.62 -4.59 7.90
CA ARG A 168 -3.37 -4.66 9.16
C ARG A 168 -3.87 -6.07 9.43
N VAL A 169 -3.84 -6.50 10.68
CA VAL A 169 -4.34 -7.83 11.10
C VAL A 169 -5.80 -8.03 10.65
N LYS A 170 -6.68 -7.07 10.97
CA LYS A 170 -8.13 -7.13 10.62
C LYS A 170 -8.43 -6.90 9.12
N SER A 171 -7.48 -6.37 8.33
CA SER A 171 -7.69 -6.13 6.89
C SER A 171 -7.28 -7.31 6.03
N GLN A 172 -6.52 -8.22 6.59
CA GLN A 172 -6.16 -9.45 5.89
C GLN A 172 -7.35 -10.39 5.82
N PHE A 173 -7.37 -11.19 4.80
CA PHE A 173 -8.40 -12.20 4.63
C PHE A 173 -7.81 -13.54 4.21
N LYS A 174 -8.54 -14.60 4.51
CA LYS A 174 -8.18 -15.98 4.22
C LYS A 174 -8.98 -16.45 3.01
N LEU A 175 -8.32 -17.04 2.03
CA LEU A 175 -8.96 -17.76 0.95
C LEU A 175 -9.45 -19.13 1.42
N GLU A 176 -10.32 -19.77 0.63
CA GLU A 176 -10.83 -21.12 0.90
C GLU A 176 -9.70 -22.15 1.07
N ASN A 177 -8.61 -22.01 0.32
CA ASN A 177 -7.41 -22.87 0.41
C ASN A 177 -6.53 -22.60 1.64
N GLY A 178 -6.94 -21.71 2.53
CA GLY A 178 -6.23 -21.37 3.76
C GLY A 178 -5.13 -20.32 3.62
N LYS A 179 -4.84 -19.83 2.40
CA LYS A 179 -3.81 -18.80 2.18
C LYS A 179 -4.31 -17.42 2.60
N TYR A 180 -3.45 -16.68 3.29
CA TYR A 180 -3.73 -15.28 3.67
C TYR A 180 -3.32 -14.30 2.57
N VAL A 181 -4.17 -13.31 2.35
CA VAL A 181 -3.94 -12.19 1.43
C VAL A 181 -3.88 -10.89 2.22
N SER A 182 -2.84 -10.10 1.95
CA SER A 182 -2.66 -8.74 2.49
C SER A 182 -3.03 -7.74 1.38
N PRO A 183 -4.25 -7.21 1.33
CA PRO A 183 -4.71 -6.45 0.17
C PRO A 183 -3.98 -5.10 -0.01
N ALA A 184 -3.72 -4.36 1.06
CA ALA A 184 -3.24 -2.98 0.98
C ALA A 184 -1.99 -2.77 0.10
N PRO A 185 -0.88 -3.52 0.23
CA PRO A 185 0.27 -3.33 -0.65
C PRO A 185 -0.01 -3.71 -2.11
N LEU A 186 -0.94 -4.64 -2.36
CA LEU A 186 -1.34 -5.06 -3.69
C LEU A 186 -2.24 -4.01 -4.36
N GLU A 187 -3.15 -3.42 -3.61
CA GLU A 187 -3.99 -2.30 -4.04
C GLU A 187 -3.15 -1.06 -4.39
N GLU A 188 -2.13 -0.72 -3.58
CA GLU A 188 -1.20 0.36 -3.90
C GLU A 188 -0.37 0.08 -5.16
N ASN A 189 0.00 -1.17 -5.40
CA ASN A 189 0.67 -1.56 -6.65
C ASN A 189 -0.25 -1.41 -7.87
N LEU A 190 -1.53 -1.73 -7.76
CA LEU A 190 -2.51 -1.54 -8.85
C LEU A 190 -2.68 -0.06 -9.22
N LYS A 191 -2.66 0.83 -8.24
CA LYS A 191 -2.76 2.29 -8.46
C LYS A 191 -1.56 2.90 -9.19
N LEU A 192 -0.47 2.13 -9.40
CA LEU A 192 0.62 2.55 -10.28
C LEU A 192 0.22 2.49 -11.77
N SER A 193 -0.84 1.76 -12.10
CA SER A 193 -1.40 1.78 -13.44
C SER A 193 -2.11 3.11 -13.70
N PRO A 194 -1.82 3.80 -14.82
CA PRO A 194 -2.56 5.01 -15.19
C PRO A 194 -4.04 4.76 -15.47
N LEU A 195 -4.44 3.49 -15.60
CA LEU A 195 -5.82 3.08 -15.85
C LEU A 195 -6.66 2.96 -14.58
N VAL A 196 -6.05 3.02 -13.38
CA VAL A 196 -6.68 2.77 -12.09
C VAL A 196 -6.61 4.01 -11.22
N GLU A 197 -7.75 4.54 -10.82
CA GLU A 197 -7.86 5.60 -9.80
C GLU A 197 -7.90 4.99 -8.40
N GLN A 198 -8.78 4.01 -8.21
CA GLN A 198 -8.98 3.34 -6.94
C GLN A 198 -9.18 1.84 -7.18
N ALA A 199 -8.68 1.02 -6.27
CA ALA A 199 -8.81 -0.43 -6.33
C ALA A 199 -8.98 -1.03 -4.95
N VAL A 200 -9.82 -2.07 -4.87
CA VAL A 200 -9.98 -2.95 -3.72
C VAL A 200 -9.81 -4.38 -4.18
N LEU A 201 -9.01 -5.14 -3.45
CA LEU A 201 -8.79 -6.57 -3.64
C LEU A 201 -9.50 -7.33 -2.51
N ASP A 202 -10.41 -8.23 -2.86
CA ASP A 202 -11.06 -9.12 -1.90
C ASP A 202 -11.18 -10.55 -2.46
N GLY A 203 -11.67 -11.46 -1.64
CA GLY A 203 -11.81 -12.89 -1.94
C GLY A 203 -11.99 -13.70 -0.65
N ARG A 204 -12.53 -13.08 0.40
CA ARG A 204 -12.76 -13.70 1.71
C ARG A 204 -13.58 -14.96 1.59
N ASN A 205 -13.01 -16.08 2.07
CA ASN A 205 -13.62 -17.40 2.01
C ASN A 205 -13.97 -17.87 0.58
N MET A 206 -13.36 -17.26 -0.44
CA MET A 206 -13.52 -17.62 -1.84
C MET A 206 -12.30 -18.41 -2.33
N LYS A 207 -12.47 -19.13 -3.43
CA LYS A 207 -11.39 -19.89 -4.09
C LYS A 207 -10.32 -18.96 -4.65
N ASN A 208 -10.72 -17.83 -5.20
CA ASN A 208 -9.84 -16.86 -5.86
C ASN A 208 -10.15 -15.44 -5.39
N THR A 209 -9.19 -14.55 -5.59
CA THR A 209 -9.38 -13.12 -5.39
C THR A 209 -10.09 -12.47 -6.58
N TYR A 210 -10.75 -11.35 -6.32
CA TYR A 210 -11.34 -10.47 -7.33
C TYR A 210 -11.01 -9.01 -7.01
N LEU A 211 -11.15 -8.15 -8.00
CA LEU A 211 -10.96 -6.71 -7.88
C LEU A 211 -12.30 -5.97 -7.99
N ILE A 212 -12.43 -4.88 -7.23
CA ILE A 212 -13.36 -3.79 -7.52
C ILE A 212 -12.49 -2.59 -7.85
N VAL A 213 -12.69 -2.00 -9.03
CA VAL A 213 -11.85 -0.91 -9.54
C VAL A 213 -12.72 0.26 -9.99
N HIS A 214 -12.42 1.45 -9.47
CA HIS A 214 -12.83 2.69 -10.12
C HIS A 214 -11.72 3.06 -11.11
N PRO A 215 -11.97 2.96 -12.44
CA PRO A 215 -10.96 3.24 -13.45
C PRO A 215 -10.80 4.74 -13.70
N ASN A 216 -9.61 5.16 -14.14
CA ASN A 216 -9.44 6.44 -14.80
C ASN A 216 -10.09 6.35 -16.18
N MET A 217 -11.33 6.84 -16.30
CA MET A 217 -12.14 6.66 -17.49
C MET A 217 -11.52 7.28 -18.74
N GLU A 218 -10.86 8.43 -18.61
CA GLU A 218 -10.18 9.10 -19.74
C GLU A 218 -9.01 8.25 -20.26
N ALA A 219 -8.11 7.87 -19.36
CA ALA A 219 -6.94 7.06 -19.71
C ALA A 219 -7.34 5.66 -20.19
N MET A 220 -8.36 5.05 -19.56
CA MET A 220 -8.86 3.73 -19.95
C MET A 220 -9.45 3.74 -21.37
N LYS A 221 -10.32 4.71 -21.69
CA LYS A 221 -10.90 4.83 -23.04
C LYS A 221 -9.83 5.05 -24.10
N ALA A 222 -8.85 5.92 -23.84
CA ALA A 222 -7.74 6.15 -24.77
C ALA A 222 -6.95 4.85 -25.02
N ALA A 223 -6.60 4.12 -23.98
CA ALA A 223 -5.86 2.86 -24.11
C ALA A 223 -6.70 1.75 -24.78
N MET A 224 -8.01 1.69 -24.53
CA MET A 224 -8.92 0.76 -25.20
C MET A 224 -9.00 1.05 -26.71
N GLN A 225 -9.12 2.33 -27.12
CA GLN A 225 -9.12 2.74 -28.51
C GLN A 225 -7.83 2.33 -29.21
N ASP A 226 -6.66 2.56 -28.58
CA ASP A 226 -5.36 2.15 -29.10
C ASP A 226 -5.25 0.63 -29.26
N ALA A 227 -5.93 -0.13 -28.41
CA ALA A 227 -6.01 -1.59 -28.46
C ALA A 227 -7.11 -2.13 -29.40
N GLY A 228 -7.92 -1.26 -30.03
CA GLY A 228 -9.03 -1.66 -30.90
C GLY A 228 -10.23 -2.22 -30.14
N VAL A 229 -10.38 -1.91 -28.85
CA VAL A 229 -11.52 -2.31 -28.02
C VAL A 229 -12.61 -1.23 -28.12
N ASP A 230 -13.87 -1.66 -28.25
CA ASP A 230 -15.01 -0.75 -28.37
C ASP A 230 -15.20 0.10 -27.09
N VAL A 231 -15.34 1.41 -27.27
CA VAL A 231 -15.56 2.42 -26.22
C VAL A 231 -16.89 3.15 -26.40
N SER A 232 -17.79 2.62 -27.22
CA SER A 232 -19.12 3.21 -27.44
C SER A 232 -20.00 3.08 -26.20
N GLY A 233 -20.87 4.08 -26.01
CA GLY A 233 -21.83 4.12 -24.89
C GLY A 233 -21.38 5.04 -23.74
N SER A 234 -22.14 5.00 -22.67
CA SER A 234 -21.82 5.71 -21.42
C SER A 234 -20.70 5.03 -20.65
N ASP A 235 -20.11 5.73 -19.66
CA ASP A 235 -19.11 5.14 -18.75
C ASP A 235 -19.67 3.89 -18.05
N ALA A 236 -20.94 3.91 -17.70
CA ALA A 236 -21.63 2.77 -17.10
C ALA A 236 -21.73 1.58 -18.06
N ASP A 237 -22.04 1.82 -19.34
CA ASP A 237 -22.13 0.75 -20.36
C ASP A 237 -20.75 0.12 -20.59
N ILE A 238 -19.70 0.96 -20.68
CA ILE A 238 -18.32 0.52 -20.85
C ILE A 238 -17.88 -0.34 -19.66
N CYS A 239 -18.12 0.11 -18.43
CA CYS A 239 -17.77 -0.64 -17.21
C CYS A 239 -18.57 -1.92 -17.04
N ALA A 240 -19.82 -1.96 -17.52
CA ALA A 240 -20.66 -3.15 -17.51
C ALA A 240 -20.25 -4.21 -18.55
N SER A 241 -19.54 -3.81 -19.61
CA SER A 241 -19.10 -4.70 -20.68
C SER A 241 -18.13 -5.76 -20.21
N GLN A 242 -18.41 -7.04 -20.50
CA GLN A 242 -17.49 -8.13 -20.16
C GLN A 242 -16.16 -7.99 -20.93
N THR A 243 -16.21 -7.55 -22.17
CA THR A 243 -15.01 -7.31 -22.98
C THR A 243 -14.07 -6.29 -22.33
N THR A 244 -14.63 -5.20 -21.80
CA THR A 244 -13.86 -4.17 -21.07
C THR A 244 -13.25 -4.74 -19.79
N ARG A 245 -14.03 -5.51 -19.03
CA ARG A 245 -13.57 -6.16 -17.79
C ARG A 245 -12.43 -7.12 -18.06
N ASP A 246 -12.55 -7.98 -19.05
CA ASP A 246 -11.52 -8.96 -19.43
C ASP A 246 -10.25 -8.26 -19.94
N TRP A 247 -10.42 -7.22 -20.75
CA TRP A 247 -9.31 -6.43 -21.26
C TRP A 247 -8.53 -5.74 -20.13
N LEU A 248 -9.21 -5.00 -19.24
CA LEU A 248 -8.52 -4.31 -18.14
C LEU A 248 -7.87 -5.29 -17.17
N LEU A 249 -8.54 -6.39 -16.84
CA LEU A 249 -7.97 -7.44 -16.00
C LEU A 249 -6.71 -8.04 -16.64
N GLY A 250 -6.72 -8.25 -17.95
CA GLY A 250 -5.57 -8.71 -18.74
C GLY A 250 -4.39 -7.73 -18.67
N GLU A 251 -4.65 -6.44 -18.87
CA GLU A 251 -3.66 -5.36 -18.77
C GLU A 251 -3.02 -5.30 -17.37
N LEU A 252 -3.86 -5.35 -16.31
CA LEU A 252 -3.38 -5.33 -14.93
C LEU A 252 -2.57 -6.59 -14.57
N LYS A 253 -2.98 -7.76 -15.05
CA LYS A 253 -2.21 -9.01 -14.87
C LYS A 253 -0.84 -8.91 -15.53
N ALA A 254 -0.79 -8.42 -16.74
CA ALA A 254 0.46 -8.35 -17.50
C ALA A 254 1.46 -7.32 -16.93
N LYS A 255 0.97 -6.20 -16.39
CA LYS A 255 1.81 -5.06 -16.04
C LYS A 255 2.01 -4.86 -14.53
N ASN A 256 1.00 -5.18 -13.72
CA ASN A 256 0.97 -4.90 -12.28
C ASN A 256 1.02 -6.17 -11.44
N MET A 257 0.18 -7.19 -11.73
CA MET A 257 0.07 -8.38 -10.90
C MET A 257 1.18 -9.39 -11.18
N THR A 258 2.43 -8.97 -11.10
CA THR A 258 3.60 -9.77 -11.46
C THR A 258 4.51 -10.03 -10.26
N ALA A 259 5.24 -11.16 -10.29
CA ALA A 259 6.26 -11.45 -9.29
C ALA A 259 7.42 -10.41 -9.35
N PRO A 260 8.07 -10.08 -8.24
CA PRO A 260 7.89 -10.69 -6.92
C PRO A 260 6.81 -10.04 -6.03
N ALA A 261 6.14 -8.99 -6.51
CA ALA A 261 5.16 -8.25 -5.70
C ALA A 261 3.89 -9.06 -5.45
N TRP A 262 3.50 -9.92 -6.40
CA TRP A 262 2.28 -10.74 -6.34
C TRP A 262 2.61 -12.23 -6.28
N LYS A 263 2.00 -12.95 -5.36
CA LYS A 263 1.99 -14.41 -5.33
C LYS A 263 0.87 -14.92 -6.24
N GLY A 264 1.01 -16.12 -6.79
CA GLY A 264 0.05 -16.65 -7.77
C GLY A 264 -1.40 -16.71 -7.26
N TYR A 265 -1.61 -17.00 -5.98
CA TYR A 265 -2.94 -17.05 -5.36
C TYR A 265 -3.54 -15.66 -5.04
N GLU A 266 -2.72 -14.61 -5.08
CA GLU A 266 -3.14 -13.22 -4.88
C GLU A 266 -3.63 -12.58 -6.19
N VAL A 267 -3.27 -13.16 -7.34
CA VAL A 267 -3.65 -12.64 -8.66
C VAL A 267 -5.14 -12.80 -8.88
N ALA A 268 -5.83 -11.66 -9.06
CA ALA A 268 -7.27 -11.65 -9.23
C ALA A 268 -7.72 -12.39 -10.50
N THR A 269 -8.79 -13.17 -10.38
CA THR A 269 -9.39 -13.90 -11.51
C THR A 269 -10.57 -13.17 -12.15
N SER A 270 -11.16 -12.22 -11.42
CA SER A 270 -12.33 -11.46 -11.84
C SER A 270 -12.19 -9.99 -11.45
N ILE A 271 -12.92 -9.11 -12.15
CA ILE A 271 -12.92 -7.68 -11.90
C ILE A 271 -14.33 -7.11 -12.03
N ILE A 272 -14.68 -6.23 -11.11
CA ILE A 272 -15.88 -5.37 -11.16
C ILE A 272 -15.37 -3.95 -11.46
N LEU A 273 -15.97 -3.26 -12.41
CA LEU A 273 -15.65 -1.88 -12.75
C LEU A 273 -16.76 -0.97 -12.25
N ASP A 274 -16.42 -0.04 -11.38
CA ASP A 274 -17.35 0.96 -10.87
C ASP A 274 -17.12 2.29 -11.61
N PRO A 275 -18.07 2.76 -12.42
CA PRO A 275 -17.95 4.03 -13.14
C PRO A 275 -18.05 5.24 -12.23
N VAL A 276 -18.52 5.07 -11.00
CA VAL A 276 -18.73 6.16 -10.03
C VAL A 276 -17.51 6.32 -9.15
N GLU A 277 -17.00 7.55 -9.07
CA GLU A 277 -15.91 7.89 -8.16
C GLU A 277 -16.29 7.65 -6.69
N TRP A 278 -15.41 6.97 -5.94
CA TRP A 278 -15.64 6.76 -4.51
C TRP A 278 -15.25 8.02 -3.74
N SER A 279 -16.17 8.53 -2.94
CA SER A 279 -16.02 9.80 -2.23
C SER A 279 -16.65 9.74 -0.82
N THR A 280 -16.50 10.82 -0.09
CA THR A 280 -17.22 11.03 1.19
C THR A 280 -18.71 11.28 0.97
N ASP A 281 -19.09 11.85 -0.17
CA ASP A 281 -20.47 12.26 -0.46
C ASP A 281 -21.37 11.06 -0.74
N ASN A 282 -20.82 10.00 -1.35
CA ASN A 282 -21.53 8.74 -1.57
C ASN A 282 -21.24 7.68 -0.49
N ASP A 283 -20.65 8.09 0.63
CA ASP A 283 -20.33 7.25 1.78
C ASP A 283 -19.39 6.07 1.49
N MET A 284 -18.68 6.08 0.35
CA MET A 284 -17.69 5.06 0.00
C MET A 284 -16.33 5.32 0.63
N MET A 285 -16.04 6.56 1.06
CA MET A 285 -14.79 6.94 1.69
C MET A 285 -14.99 7.63 3.04
N THR A 286 -13.96 7.53 3.87
CA THR A 286 -13.85 8.34 5.10
C THR A 286 -13.35 9.76 4.75
N PRO A 287 -13.50 10.76 5.66
CA PRO A 287 -12.90 12.09 5.48
C PRO A 287 -11.37 12.08 5.30
N SER A 288 -10.70 11.02 5.76
CA SER A 288 -9.26 10.79 5.54
C SER A 288 -8.95 10.02 4.25
N LEU A 289 -9.89 9.96 3.32
CA LEU A 289 -9.78 9.32 2.00
C LEU A 289 -9.43 7.82 2.05
N LYS A 290 -9.93 7.11 3.07
CA LYS A 290 -9.84 5.66 3.16
C LYS A 290 -11.16 5.02 2.73
N VAL A 291 -11.08 3.99 1.88
CA VAL A 291 -12.26 3.25 1.41
C VAL A 291 -13.00 2.59 2.58
N LYS A 292 -14.31 2.79 2.63
CA LYS A 292 -15.21 2.09 3.54
C LYS A 292 -15.58 0.73 2.93
N LEU A 293 -14.72 -0.25 3.11
CA LEU A 293 -14.83 -1.56 2.47
C LEU A 293 -16.24 -2.17 2.61
N ARG A 294 -16.85 -2.10 3.79
CA ARG A 294 -18.19 -2.66 4.02
C ARG A 294 -19.24 -2.05 3.08
N ASN A 295 -19.20 -0.72 2.90
CA ASN A 295 -20.16 -0.01 2.06
C ASN A 295 -19.96 -0.37 0.59
N LEU A 296 -18.68 -0.42 0.15
CA LEU A 296 -18.31 -0.79 -1.20
C LEU A 296 -18.75 -2.23 -1.54
N LEU A 297 -18.48 -3.19 -0.65
CA LEU A 297 -18.92 -4.58 -0.84
C LEU A 297 -20.44 -4.70 -0.89
N SER A 298 -21.17 -3.96 -0.03
CA SER A 298 -22.62 -3.94 -0.03
C SER A 298 -23.18 -3.33 -1.34
N HIS A 299 -22.53 -2.30 -1.88
CA HIS A 299 -22.92 -1.67 -3.14
C HIS A 299 -22.81 -2.65 -4.32
N HIS A 300 -21.79 -3.49 -4.34
CA HIS A 300 -21.55 -4.47 -5.41
C HIS A 300 -21.99 -5.90 -5.07
N GLU A 301 -22.82 -6.10 -4.05
CA GLU A 301 -23.24 -7.42 -3.57
C GLU A 301 -23.76 -8.35 -4.68
N ALA A 302 -24.58 -7.81 -5.58
CA ALA A 302 -25.16 -8.58 -6.70
C ALA A 302 -24.12 -9.03 -7.73
N GLU A 303 -23.05 -8.24 -7.94
CA GLU A 303 -21.97 -8.59 -8.87
C GLU A 303 -21.00 -9.58 -8.21
N ILE A 304 -20.70 -9.39 -6.93
CA ILE A 304 -19.88 -10.30 -6.13
C ILE A 304 -20.52 -11.68 -6.07
N ALA A 305 -21.85 -11.77 -5.87
CA ALA A 305 -22.57 -13.03 -5.86
C ALA A 305 -22.43 -13.82 -7.19
N LYS A 306 -22.33 -13.14 -8.34
CA LYS A 306 -22.08 -13.78 -9.64
C LYS A 306 -20.67 -14.33 -9.78
N ILE A 307 -19.70 -13.78 -9.05
CA ILE A 307 -18.30 -14.26 -9.03
C ILE A 307 -18.17 -15.50 -8.14
N GLN A 308 -19.01 -15.60 -7.11
CA GLN A 308 -19.01 -16.72 -6.14
C GLN A 308 -19.66 -17.99 -6.68
N GLY A 309 -20.61 -17.87 -7.58
CA GLY A 309 -21.37 -19.00 -8.20
C GLY A 309 -20.70 -19.55 -9.41
#